data_ea4a2f782a67d47896bfbf70a2c0e05b
#
_entry.id   ea4a2f782a67d47896bfbf70a2c0e05b
#
_cell.length_a   1.000
_cell.length_b   1.000
_cell.length_c   1.000
_cell.angle_alpha   90.00
_cell.angle_beta   90.00
_cell.angle_gamma   90.00
#
_symmetry.space_group_name_H-M   'P 1'
#
loop_
_entity.id
_entity.type
_entity.pdbx_description
1 polymer ?
#
loop_
_entity_poly.entity_id
_entity_poly.type
_entity_poly.pdbx_seq_one_letter_code
_entity_poly.pdbx_strand_id
1 'polypeptide(L)'
;MAGFKEIFKNRKANIGRLLDFGFTESKEGYTYRTGVLEGQFTLGIDVSKSGEVDTEVRDTETGEEYVLIRLPDACGAFVGKVRKACEEVLRVVAEKCFEKTLFKNTQTNELCAYVKDAYGDEPEFLWEKTPENAVFRRKDNAKWYAAVLSVSKCKLGLDEE
;
A
#
# COMPACT_ATOMS: atom_id res chain seq x y z
N MET A 1 -12.45 4.81 -8.50
CA MET A 1 -11.00 4.50 -8.38
C MET A 1 -10.62 3.75 -7.10
N ALA A 2 -11.56 3.16 -6.42
CA ALA A 2 -11.25 2.43 -5.18
C ALA A 2 -10.34 1.20 -5.41
N GLY A 3 -10.48 0.48 -6.53
CA GLY A 3 -9.84 -0.81 -6.71
C GLY A 3 -8.29 -0.83 -6.69
N PHE A 4 -7.64 -0.02 -7.49
CA PHE A 4 -6.16 -0.09 -7.59
C PHE A 4 -5.44 0.52 -6.39
N LYS A 5 -5.96 1.62 -5.83
CA LYS A 5 -5.39 2.25 -4.63
C LYS A 5 -5.51 1.35 -3.38
N GLU A 6 -6.54 0.52 -3.31
CA GLU A 6 -6.70 -0.43 -2.20
C GLU A 6 -5.59 -1.49 -2.14
N ILE A 7 -4.96 -1.84 -3.29
CA ILE A 7 -3.85 -2.79 -3.34
C ILE A 7 -2.63 -2.28 -2.56
N PHE A 8 -2.43 -0.95 -2.54
CA PHE A 8 -1.30 -0.30 -1.86
C PHE A 8 -1.67 0.24 -0.47
N LYS A 9 -2.91 0.05 -0.02
CA LYS A 9 -3.34 0.49 1.30
C LYS A 9 -2.53 -0.19 2.41
N ASN A 10 -2.13 0.59 3.39
CA ASN A 10 -1.27 0.15 4.50
C ASN A 10 0.05 -0.48 4.01
N ARG A 11 0.65 0.10 2.97
CA ARG A 11 1.95 -0.29 2.45
C ARG A 11 2.85 0.93 2.29
N LYS A 12 4.14 0.77 2.55
CA LYS A 12 5.18 1.78 2.36
C LYS A 12 6.13 1.34 1.25
N ALA A 13 6.38 2.21 0.30
CA ALA A 13 7.33 1.94 -0.78
C ALA A 13 8.76 1.78 -0.21
N ASN A 14 9.45 0.74 -0.65
CA ASN A 14 10.87 0.53 -0.40
C ASN A 14 11.65 0.92 -1.66
N ILE A 15 12.40 2.03 -1.58
CA ILE A 15 13.09 2.62 -2.73
C ILE A 15 14.06 1.65 -3.39
N GLY A 16 14.88 0.94 -2.60
CA GLY A 16 15.81 -0.04 -3.15
C GLY A 16 15.10 -1.12 -3.96
N ARG A 17 14.00 -1.67 -3.43
CA ARG A 17 13.21 -2.69 -4.12
C ARG A 17 12.48 -2.16 -5.35
N LEU A 18 12.07 -0.87 -5.36
CA LEU A 18 11.50 -0.25 -6.56
C LEU A 18 12.52 -0.24 -7.70
N LEU A 19 13.75 0.23 -7.41
CA LEU A 19 14.83 0.28 -8.40
C LEU A 19 15.24 -1.13 -8.88
N ASP A 20 15.38 -2.07 -7.97
CA ASP A 20 15.69 -3.48 -8.29
C ASP A 20 14.60 -4.15 -9.13
N PHE A 21 13.34 -3.73 -8.95
CA PHE A 21 12.20 -4.22 -9.74
C PHE A 21 12.17 -3.67 -11.16
N GLY A 22 12.82 -2.53 -11.40
CA GLY A 22 12.90 -1.86 -12.71
C GLY A 22 12.18 -0.52 -12.79
N PHE A 23 11.85 0.09 -11.65
CA PHE A 23 11.40 1.48 -11.65
C PHE A 23 12.54 2.42 -12.02
N THR A 24 12.23 3.45 -12.78
CA THR A 24 13.16 4.53 -13.14
C THR A 24 12.92 5.73 -12.23
N GLU A 25 14.00 6.24 -11.62
CA GLU A 25 13.92 7.44 -10.79
C GLU A 25 13.78 8.70 -11.66
N SER A 26 12.94 9.62 -11.21
CA SER A 26 12.71 10.95 -11.79
C SER A 26 12.76 12.03 -10.71
N LYS A 27 12.65 13.30 -11.11
CA LYS A 27 12.57 14.43 -10.15
C LYS A 27 11.33 14.35 -9.25
N GLU A 28 10.23 13.79 -9.75
CA GLU A 28 8.93 13.71 -9.08
C GLU A 28 8.74 12.43 -8.28
N GLY A 29 9.49 11.38 -8.61
CA GLY A 29 9.37 10.08 -7.94
C GLY A 29 9.94 8.94 -8.78
N TYR A 30 9.28 7.80 -8.75
CA TYR A 30 9.68 6.55 -9.41
C TYR A 30 8.60 6.11 -10.37
N THR A 31 8.96 5.75 -11.59
CA THR A 31 8.02 5.35 -12.64
C THR A 31 8.33 3.96 -13.16
N TYR A 32 7.28 3.18 -13.41
CA TYR A 32 7.39 1.86 -14.06
C TYR A 32 6.31 1.72 -15.11
N ARG A 33 6.67 1.16 -16.27
CA ARG A 33 5.77 0.94 -17.39
C ARG A 33 5.87 -0.50 -17.85
N THR A 34 4.73 -1.16 -18.06
CA THR A 34 4.70 -2.56 -18.52
C THR A 34 3.49 -2.82 -19.40
N GLY A 35 3.65 -3.70 -20.39
CA GLY A 35 2.54 -4.17 -21.23
C GLY A 35 1.62 -5.13 -20.48
N VAL A 36 0.32 -5.02 -20.70
CA VAL A 36 -0.71 -5.94 -20.23
C VAL A 36 -1.58 -6.41 -21.40
N LEU A 37 -2.25 -7.56 -21.25
CA LEU A 37 -3.03 -8.19 -22.31
C LEU A 37 -2.24 -8.32 -23.63
N GLU A 38 -1.14 -9.07 -23.57
CA GLU A 38 -0.29 -9.33 -24.75
C GLU A 38 0.25 -8.04 -25.41
N GLY A 39 0.36 -6.96 -24.63
CA GLY A 39 0.88 -5.68 -25.07
C GLY A 39 -0.15 -4.74 -25.69
N GLN A 40 -1.44 -5.08 -25.68
CA GLN A 40 -2.50 -4.19 -26.18
C GLN A 40 -2.64 -2.92 -25.34
N PHE A 41 -2.31 -3.00 -24.04
CA PHE A 41 -2.32 -1.86 -23.15
C PHE A 41 -0.98 -1.72 -22.43
N THR A 42 -0.64 -0.50 -22.08
CA THR A 42 0.49 -0.16 -21.23
C THR A 42 -0.03 0.30 -19.86
N LEU A 43 0.35 -0.42 -18.81
CA LEU A 43 0.12 -0.01 -17.42
C LEU A 43 1.28 0.84 -16.95
N GLY A 44 0.99 2.06 -16.53
CA GLY A 44 1.90 2.95 -15.85
C GLY A 44 1.67 2.94 -14.34
N ILE A 45 2.76 2.92 -13.58
CA ILE A 45 2.76 2.98 -12.12
C ILE A 45 3.74 4.08 -11.72
N ASP A 46 3.23 5.11 -11.08
CA ASP A 46 4.00 6.25 -10.60
C ASP A 46 3.96 6.29 -9.08
N VAL A 47 5.12 6.30 -8.45
CA VAL A 47 5.28 6.38 -6.99
C VAL A 47 5.95 7.70 -6.67
N SER A 48 5.25 8.61 -6.03
CA SER A 48 5.79 9.90 -5.61
C SER A 48 6.88 9.74 -4.53
N LYS A 49 7.67 10.78 -4.30
CA LYS A 49 8.64 10.81 -3.19
C LYS A 49 7.97 10.74 -1.81
N SER A 50 6.70 11.12 -1.71
CA SER A 50 5.89 10.94 -0.50
C SER A 50 5.37 9.52 -0.31
N GLY A 51 5.53 8.63 -1.30
CA GLY A 51 5.06 7.25 -1.28
C GLY A 51 3.64 7.07 -1.80
N GLU A 52 3.02 8.11 -2.35
CA GLU A 52 1.71 8.00 -3.01
C GLU A 52 1.86 7.27 -4.34
N VAL A 53 0.93 6.35 -4.60
CA VAL A 53 0.89 5.57 -5.84
C VAL A 53 -0.22 6.08 -6.73
N ASP A 54 0.11 6.42 -7.96
CA ASP A 54 -0.84 6.67 -9.03
C ASP A 54 -0.63 5.66 -10.17
N THR A 55 -1.71 5.40 -10.92
CA THR A 55 -1.69 4.40 -12.00
C THR A 55 -2.43 4.93 -13.20
N GLU A 56 -1.90 4.66 -14.38
CA GLU A 56 -2.56 4.95 -15.65
C GLU A 56 -2.54 3.72 -16.57
N VAL A 57 -3.55 3.59 -17.39
CA VAL A 57 -3.60 2.55 -18.43
C VAL A 57 -3.80 3.24 -19.77
N ARG A 58 -2.94 2.96 -20.73
CA ARG A 58 -2.98 3.52 -22.08
C ARG A 58 -3.13 2.42 -23.11
N ASP A 59 -3.91 2.68 -24.12
CA ASP A 59 -3.92 1.86 -25.33
C ASP A 59 -2.56 1.98 -26.03
N THR A 60 -1.95 0.86 -26.39
CA THR A 60 -0.58 0.86 -26.94
C THR A 60 -0.53 1.37 -28.38
N GLU A 61 -1.61 1.18 -29.16
CA GLU A 61 -1.66 1.61 -30.56
C GLU A 61 -1.93 3.10 -30.67
N THR A 62 -2.91 3.61 -29.90
CA THR A 62 -3.33 5.02 -29.99
C THR A 62 -2.58 5.93 -29.03
N GLY A 63 -2.02 5.38 -27.97
CA GLY A 63 -1.41 6.14 -26.87
C GLY A 63 -2.43 6.86 -25.98
N GLU A 64 -3.73 6.70 -26.25
CA GLU A 64 -4.78 7.34 -25.47
C GLU A 64 -5.00 6.65 -24.12
N GLU A 65 -5.40 7.43 -23.14
CA GLU A 65 -5.72 6.88 -21.81
C GLU A 65 -7.00 6.04 -21.87
N TYR A 66 -6.95 4.80 -21.36
CA TYR A 66 -8.09 3.92 -21.27
C TYR A 66 -8.95 4.25 -20.04
N VAL A 67 -9.75 5.31 -20.16
CA VAL A 67 -10.54 5.92 -19.07
C VAL A 67 -11.57 4.95 -18.47
N LEU A 68 -12.08 4.00 -19.26
CA LEU A 68 -13.13 3.05 -18.82
C LEU A 68 -12.69 2.23 -17.60
N ILE A 69 -11.39 1.98 -17.41
CA ILE A 69 -10.90 1.26 -16.24
C ILE A 69 -11.10 2.02 -14.92
N ARG A 70 -11.22 3.35 -15.00
CA ARG A 70 -11.43 4.24 -13.85
C ARG A 70 -12.90 4.38 -13.44
N LEU A 71 -13.82 4.01 -14.33
CA LEU A 71 -15.25 4.13 -14.07
C LEU A 71 -15.73 2.89 -13.29
N PRO A 72 -16.28 3.05 -12.07
CA PRO A 72 -16.74 1.93 -11.26
C PRO A 72 -17.87 1.15 -11.92
N ASP A 73 -18.71 1.84 -12.68
CA ASP A 73 -19.90 1.29 -13.35
C ASP A 73 -19.60 0.79 -14.80
N ALA A 74 -18.36 0.93 -15.27
CA ALA A 74 -17.99 0.41 -16.58
C ALA A 74 -18.01 -1.13 -16.53
N CYS A 75 -19.10 -1.70 -17.03
CA CYS A 75 -19.35 -3.12 -17.15
C CYS A 75 -19.04 -3.58 -18.56
N GLY A 76 -18.33 -4.69 -18.68
CA GLY A 76 -18.05 -5.34 -19.97
C GLY A 76 -16.98 -6.41 -19.76
N ALA A 77 -17.14 -7.54 -20.46
CA ALA A 77 -16.20 -8.65 -20.37
C ALA A 77 -14.76 -8.21 -20.68
N PHE A 78 -14.59 -7.27 -21.60
CA PHE A 78 -13.29 -6.75 -22.00
C PHE A 78 -12.69 -5.82 -20.93
N VAL A 79 -13.47 -4.86 -20.40
CA VAL A 79 -13.03 -3.99 -19.30
C VAL A 79 -12.61 -4.83 -18.09
N GLY A 80 -13.37 -5.89 -17.78
CA GLY A 80 -13.04 -6.84 -16.71
C GLY A 80 -11.71 -7.56 -16.94
N LYS A 81 -11.41 -7.96 -18.19
CA LYS A 81 -10.12 -8.58 -18.54
C LYS A 81 -8.94 -7.61 -18.35
N VAL A 82 -9.08 -6.36 -18.86
CA VAL A 82 -8.05 -5.33 -18.68
C VAL A 82 -7.81 -5.06 -17.20
N ARG A 83 -8.89 -4.88 -16.42
CA ARG A 83 -8.81 -4.63 -14.98
C ARG A 83 -8.09 -5.75 -14.25
N LYS A 84 -8.45 -7.00 -14.52
CA LYS A 84 -7.82 -8.16 -13.90
C LYS A 84 -6.33 -8.26 -14.23
N ALA A 85 -5.95 -8.06 -15.49
CA ALA A 85 -4.55 -8.09 -15.92
C ALA A 85 -3.73 -6.98 -15.21
N CYS A 86 -4.28 -5.78 -15.08
CA CYS A 86 -3.65 -4.70 -14.32
C CYS A 86 -3.53 -5.04 -12.83
N GLU A 87 -4.58 -5.57 -12.21
CA GLU A 87 -4.56 -5.96 -10.79
C GLU A 87 -3.50 -7.02 -10.50
N GLU A 88 -3.31 -8.00 -11.37
CA GLU A 88 -2.28 -9.03 -11.23
C GLU A 88 -0.88 -8.41 -11.17
N VAL A 89 -0.56 -7.49 -12.09
CA VAL A 89 0.73 -6.76 -12.08
C VAL A 89 0.87 -5.92 -10.82
N LEU A 90 -0.16 -5.14 -10.46
CA LEU A 90 -0.13 -4.27 -9.28
C LEU A 90 0.06 -5.04 -7.98
N ARG A 91 -0.53 -6.22 -7.84
CA ARG A 91 -0.33 -7.11 -6.69
C ARG A 91 1.13 -7.58 -6.60
N VAL A 92 1.73 -7.98 -7.72
CA VAL A 92 3.15 -8.38 -7.75
C VAL A 92 4.05 -7.22 -7.34
N VAL A 93 3.80 -6.02 -7.87
CA VAL A 93 4.54 -4.80 -7.49
C VAL A 93 4.36 -4.50 -6.00
N ALA A 94 3.12 -4.56 -5.50
CA ALA A 94 2.83 -4.28 -4.10
C ALA A 94 3.50 -5.29 -3.14
N GLU A 95 3.63 -6.56 -3.54
CA GLU A 95 4.28 -7.59 -2.73
C GLU A 95 5.81 -7.47 -2.75
N LYS A 96 6.38 -7.17 -3.92
CA LYS A 96 7.84 -7.13 -4.09
C LYS A 96 8.46 -5.80 -3.67
N CYS A 97 7.78 -4.68 -3.92
CA CYS A 97 8.36 -3.35 -3.78
C CYS A 97 7.87 -2.59 -2.54
N PHE A 98 6.78 -3.06 -1.91
CA PHE A 98 6.18 -2.36 -0.78
C PHE A 98 6.17 -3.25 0.46
N GLU A 99 6.46 -2.65 1.58
CA GLU A 99 6.37 -3.27 2.91
C GLU A 99 4.99 -3.01 3.50
N LYS A 100 4.38 -4.04 4.07
CA LYS A 100 3.12 -3.86 4.81
C LYS A 100 3.38 -3.00 6.03
N THR A 101 2.59 -1.94 6.18
CA THR A 101 2.57 -1.13 7.40
C THR A 101 1.38 -1.56 8.24
N LEU A 102 1.62 -1.85 9.50
CA LEU A 102 0.57 -2.25 10.43
C LEU A 102 -0.28 -1.05 10.88
N PHE A 103 0.34 0.13 10.90
CA PHE A 103 -0.28 1.37 11.36
C PHE A 103 -0.07 2.50 10.36
N LYS A 104 -0.99 3.48 10.36
CA LYS A 104 -0.86 4.70 9.54
C LYS A 104 0.30 5.59 9.98
N ASN A 105 0.63 5.56 11.28
CA ASN A 105 1.69 6.36 11.86
C ASN A 105 3.05 5.66 11.68
N THR A 106 4.02 6.38 11.10
CA THR A 106 5.38 5.88 10.87
C THR A 106 6.08 5.51 12.18
N GLN A 107 5.98 6.36 13.21
CA GLN A 107 6.60 6.11 14.53
C GLN A 107 6.07 4.83 15.18
N THR A 108 4.78 4.56 15.03
CA THR A 108 4.17 3.32 15.53
C THR A 108 4.71 2.09 14.80
N ASN A 109 4.91 2.17 13.48
CA ASN A 109 5.51 1.08 12.73
C ASN A 109 6.99 0.85 13.10
N GLU A 110 7.74 1.92 13.35
CA GLU A 110 9.14 1.85 13.83
C GLU A 110 9.22 1.22 15.22
N LEU A 111 8.30 1.59 16.13
CA LEU A 111 8.20 0.95 17.45
C LEU A 111 7.90 -0.55 17.33
N CYS A 112 6.96 -0.93 16.46
CA CYS A 112 6.64 -2.35 16.25
C CYS A 112 7.83 -3.11 15.65
N ALA A 113 8.55 -2.51 14.71
CA ALA A 113 9.77 -3.08 14.14
C ALA A 113 10.85 -3.28 15.22
N TYR A 114 11.05 -2.29 16.06
CA TYR A 114 11.97 -2.39 17.20
C TYR A 114 11.59 -3.51 18.17
N VAL A 115 10.30 -3.60 18.56
CA VAL A 115 9.84 -4.66 19.46
C VAL A 115 10.05 -6.04 18.85
N LYS A 116 9.77 -6.19 17.56
CA LYS A 116 10.00 -7.45 16.85
C LYS A 116 11.48 -7.83 16.81
N ASP A 117 12.36 -6.87 16.53
CA ASP A 117 13.81 -7.10 16.48
C ASP A 117 14.40 -7.41 17.85
N ALA A 118 14.02 -6.64 18.89
CA ALA A 118 14.58 -6.75 20.22
C ALA A 118 14.02 -7.93 21.04
N TYR A 119 12.73 -8.27 20.86
CA TYR A 119 12.03 -9.27 21.69
C TYR A 119 11.43 -10.42 20.89
N GLY A 120 11.40 -10.33 19.56
CA GLY A 120 10.79 -11.34 18.69
C GLY A 120 9.27 -11.39 18.78
N ASP A 121 8.61 -10.37 19.38
CA ASP A 121 7.17 -10.33 19.56
C ASP A 121 6.50 -9.52 18.45
N GLU A 122 5.32 -9.96 18.04
CA GLU A 122 4.49 -9.27 17.04
C GLU A 122 3.26 -8.66 17.73
N PRO A 123 2.73 -7.54 17.19
CA PRO A 123 1.53 -6.94 17.73
C PRO A 123 0.30 -7.83 17.51
N GLU A 124 -0.54 -7.98 18.52
CA GLU A 124 -1.83 -8.64 18.46
C GLU A 124 -2.96 -7.63 18.43
N PHE A 125 -3.88 -7.78 17.48
CA PHE A 125 -5.05 -6.92 17.27
C PHE A 125 -6.28 -7.56 17.90
N LEU A 126 -6.64 -7.15 19.11
CA LEU A 126 -7.68 -7.79 19.91
C LEU A 126 -9.07 -7.17 19.72
N TRP A 127 -9.16 -5.97 19.16
CA TRP A 127 -10.40 -5.19 19.13
C TRP A 127 -10.92 -4.99 17.71
N GLU A 128 -12.03 -5.64 17.37
CA GLU A 128 -12.69 -5.47 16.06
C GLU A 128 -13.15 -4.02 15.80
N LYS A 129 -13.58 -3.31 16.86
CA LYS A 129 -14.05 -1.92 16.74
C LYS A 129 -12.94 -0.88 16.60
N THR A 130 -11.73 -1.23 16.97
CA THR A 130 -10.54 -0.35 16.91
C THR A 130 -9.35 -1.15 16.35
N PRO A 131 -9.40 -1.48 15.05
CA PRO A 131 -8.40 -2.36 14.42
C PRO A 131 -7.00 -1.74 14.35
N GLU A 132 -6.87 -0.45 14.65
CA GLU A 132 -5.60 0.26 14.78
C GLU A 132 -4.96 0.13 16.19
N ASN A 133 -5.65 -0.47 17.15
CA ASN A 133 -5.11 -0.71 18.48
C ASN A 133 -4.48 -2.10 18.56
N ALA A 134 -3.32 -2.20 19.18
CA ALA A 134 -2.61 -3.46 19.33
C ALA A 134 -1.96 -3.60 20.70
N VAL A 135 -1.70 -4.82 21.11
CA VAL A 135 -0.97 -5.15 22.33
C VAL A 135 0.22 -6.04 22.02
N PHE A 136 1.23 -5.97 22.87
CA PHE A 136 2.34 -6.91 22.86
C PHE A 136 2.27 -7.78 24.11
N ARG A 137 2.38 -9.08 23.92
CA ARG A 137 2.35 -10.07 25.01
C ARG A 137 3.66 -10.80 25.12
N ARG A 138 4.00 -11.12 26.35
CA ARG A 138 5.12 -12.02 26.63
C ARG A 138 4.72 -13.46 26.28
N LYS A 139 5.61 -14.16 25.62
CA LYS A 139 5.38 -15.57 25.22
C LYS A 139 5.32 -16.54 26.38
N ASP A 140 6.01 -16.20 27.49
CA ASP A 140 6.15 -17.05 28.69
C ASP A 140 4.87 -17.10 29.54
N ASN A 141 4.11 -16.00 29.63
CA ASN A 141 2.98 -15.88 30.55
C ASN A 141 1.74 -15.21 29.96
N ALA A 142 1.77 -14.87 28.66
CA ALA A 142 0.72 -14.20 27.90
C ALA A 142 0.25 -12.85 28.49
N LYS A 143 1.02 -12.25 29.42
CA LYS A 143 0.69 -10.93 29.99
C LYS A 143 1.09 -9.82 29.02
N TRP A 144 0.26 -8.78 28.96
CA TRP A 144 0.58 -7.57 28.24
C TRP A 144 1.72 -6.82 28.91
N TYR A 145 2.66 -6.35 28.13
CA TYR A 145 3.72 -5.46 28.61
C TYR A 145 3.73 -4.12 27.87
N ALA A 146 3.08 -4.03 26.70
CA ALA A 146 2.90 -2.79 25.96
C ALA A 146 1.58 -2.80 25.18
N ALA A 147 1.02 -1.61 24.96
CA ALA A 147 -0.14 -1.40 24.11
C ALA A 147 0.07 -0.17 23.22
N VAL A 148 -0.34 -0.26 21.98
CA VAL A 148 -0.43 0.86 21.06
C VAL A 148 -1.89 1.20 20.89
N LEU A 149 -2.27 2.41 21.28
CA LEU A 149 -3.64 2.88 21.24
C LEU A 149 -3.75 4.13 20.36
N SER A 150 -4.70 4.10 19.42
CA SER A 150 -5.06 5.28 18.64
C SER A 150 -6.10 6.08 19.41
N VAL A 151 -5.69 7.22 19.94
CA VAL A 151 -6.54 8.11 20.75
C VAL A 151 -6.56 9.50 20.12
N SER A 152 -7.73 10.14 20.04
CA SER A 152 -7.83 11.52 19.56
C SER A 152 -7.16 12.49 20.55
N LYS A 153 -6.52 13.55 20.04
CA LYS A 153 -5.87 14.58 20.85
C LYS A 153 -6.82 15.17 21.90
N CYS A 154 -8.07 15.43 21.51
CA CYS A 154 -9.12 15.94 22.41
C CYS A 154 -9.33 15.04 23.65
N LYS A 155 -9.30 13.69 23.49
CA LYS A 155 -9.41 12.76 24.64
C LYS A 155 -8.19 12.77 25.58
N LEU A 156 -7.06 13.25 25.07
CA LEU A 156 -5.82 13.41 25.86
C LEU A 156 -5.69 14.81 26.47
N GLY A 157 -6.70 15.71 26.27
CA GLY A 157 -6.65 17.09 26.70
C GLY A 157 -5.59 17.92 25.94
N LEU A 158 -5.21 17.47 24.76
CA LEU A 158 -4.29 18.17 23.85
C LEU A 158 -5.16 18.94 22.84
N ASP A 159 -5.37 20.22 23.11
CA ASP A 159 -6.08 21.10 22.19
C ASP A 159 -5.22 21.31 20.93
N GLU A 160 -5.89 21.38 19.77
CA GLU A 160 -5.23 21.79 18.54
C GLU A 160 -5.05 23.32 18.58
N GLU A 161 -3.81 23.79 18.54
CA GLU A 161 -3.50 25.19 18.19
C GLU A 161 -3.67 25.42 16.70
#